data_d50a8d8ee792576245e9bd3b767183e3
#
_entry.id   d50a8d8ee792576245e9bd3b767183e3
#
_cell.length_a   1.000
_cell.length_b   1.000
_cell.length_c   1.000
_cell.angle_alpha   90.00
_cell.angle_beta   90.00
_cell.angle_gamma   90.00
#
_symmetry.space_group_name_H-M   'P 1'
#
loop_
_entity.id
_entity.type
_entity.pdbx_description
1 polymer ?
#
loop_
_entity_poly.entity_id
_entity_poly.type
_entity_poly.pdbx_seq_one_letter_code
_entity_poly.pdbx_strand_id
1 'polypeptide(L)'
;MQETALFSTLLLEDYLHLDNKAIVDACYRMKKEQTWGEQDGGWQSDWRIDDPVFSELKQAVSNMFTKVQEEYYTINCPIQIKNEWININYPAGATTNINMVHMHDRNVLSCVYYAQASEKCGNLNLFSPHQLYDQAVPYRYIKQPNEWNSTRFRIKPETGKLVCFPSYLLHNANANMSNRDRISIAFNGDINDGSFM
;
A
#
# COMPACT_ATOMS: atom_id res chain seq x y z
N MET A 1 12.89 -15.16 31.71
CA MET A 1 12.04 -15.67 30.59
C MET A 1 12.56 -15.00 29.34
N GLN A 2 12.78 -15.75 28.27
CA GLN A 2 13.21 -15.22 26.98
C GLN A 2 12.01 -15.19 26.05
N GLU A 3 11.76 -14.06 25.39
CA GLU A 3 10.71 -13.90 24.36
C GLU A 3 11.32 -14.05 22.97
N THR A 4 10.62 -14.72 22.08
CA THR A 4 11.01 -14.86 20.68
C THR A 4 9.78 -14.68 19.80
N ALA A 5 9.80 -13.67 18.93
CA ALA A 5 8.77 -13.48 17.92
C ALA A 5 8.98 -14.51 16.80
N LEU A 6 7.96 -15.33 16.55
CA LEU A 6 7.97 -16.31 15.46
C LEU A 6 7.12 -15.81 14.30
N PHE A 7 7.62 -15.98 13.07
CA PHE A 7 6.88 -15.65 11.84
C PHE A 7 6.45 -14.18 11.77
N SER A 8 7.36 -13.28 12.16
CA SER A 8 7.09 -11.84 12.14
C SER A 8 6.73 -11.35 10.74
N THR A 9 5.72 -10.49 10.68
CA THR A 9 5.29 -9.84 9.45
C THR A 9 5.93 -8.47 9.35
N LEU A 10 6.61 -8.19 8.23
CA LEU A 10 7.28 -6.92 8.02
C LEU A 10 6.29 -5.82 7.63
N LEU A 11 6.45 -4.66 8.26
CA LEU A 11 5.84 -3.39 7.83
C LEU A 11 6.91 -2.31 7.91
N LEU A 12 7.15 -1.61 6.81
CA LEU A 12 8.02 -0.44 6.77
C LEU A 12 7.19 0.80 6.45
N GLU A 13 7.46 1.87 7.17
CA GLU A 13 6.89 3.19 6.92
C GLU A 13 8.02 4.21 6.82
N ASP A 14 7.92 5.11 5.86
CA ASP A 14 8.86 6.21 5.65
C ASP A 14 8.11 7.47 5.23
N TYR A 15 8.75 8.64 5.36
CA TYR A 15 8.21 9.92 4.90
C TYR A 15 9.15 10.54 3.88
N LEU A 16 8.69 10.62 2.64
CA LEU A 16 9.45 11.19 1.54
C LEU A 16 9.13 12.68 1.38
N HIS A 17 10.17 13.48 1.18
CA HIS A 17 10.07 14.92 0.95
C HIS A 17 10.11 15.22 -0.56
N LEU A 18 9.08 14.77 -1.31
CA LEU A 18 8.94 14.96 -2.74
C LEU A 18 8.06 16.19 -3.06
N ASP A 19 8.11 16.67 -4.28
CA ASP A 19 7.14 17.67 -4.77
C ASP A 19 5.77 17.03 -4.97
N ASN A 20 5.04 16.88 -3.86
CA ASN A 20 3.72 16.29 -3.87
C ASN A 20 2.73 17.06 -4.76
N LYS A 21 2.93 18.38 -4.91
CA LYS A 21 2.08 19.17 -5.79
C LYS A 21 2.27 18.76 -7.25
N ALA A 22 3.50 18.65 -7.70
CA ALA A 22 3.80 18.22 -9.07
C ALA A 22 3.30 16.80 -9.34
N ILE A 23 3.43 15.87 -8.36
CA ILE A 23 2.91 14.51 -8.45
C ILE A 23 1.37 14.51 -8.57
N VAL A 24 0.67 15.28 -7.75
CA VAL A 24 -0.80 15.39 -7.79
C VAL A 24 -1.27 15.99 -9.12
N ASP A 25 -0.62 17.06 -9.60
CA ASP A 25 -0.93 17.67 -10.89
C ASP A 25 -0.74 16.66 -12.04
N ALA A 26 0.30 15.83 -12.00
CA ALA A 26 0.54 14.75 -12.96
C ALA A 26 -0.55 13.67 -12.89
N CYS A 27 -0.98 13.26 -11.69
CA CYS A 27 -2.06 12.29 -11.52
C CYS A 27 -3.37 12.78 -12.18
N TYR A 28 -3.73 14.04 -11.98
CA TYR A 28 -4.94 14.61 -12.61
C TYR A 28 -4.78 14.78 -14.13
N ARG A 29 -3.58 15.10 -14.63
CA ARG A 29 -3.31 15.16 -16.07
C ARG A 29 -3.51 13.78 -16.69
N MET A 30 -2.88 12.74 -16.14
CA MET A 30 -3.01 11.37 -16.61
C MET A 30 -4.46 10.89 -16.58
N LYS A 31 -5.19 11.20 -15.51
CA LYS A 31 -6.63 10.90 -15.44
C LYS A 31 -7.42 11.54 -16.59
N LYS A 32 -7.10 12.78 -16.96
CA LYS A 32 -7.78 13.49 -18.05
C LYS A 32 -7.46 12.90 -19.43
N GLU A 33 -6.24 12.40 -19.61
CA GLU A 33 -5.77 11.82 -20.87
C GLU A 33 -6.25 10.37 -21.06
N GLN A 34 -6.41 9.62 -19.97
CA GLN A 34 -6.88 8.23 -19.98
C GLN A 34 -8.42 8.17 -19.98
N THR A 35 -9.01 7.63 -21.05
CA THR A 35 -10.48 7.58 -21.24
C THR A 35 -11.19 6.46 -20.46
N TRP A 36 -10.47 5.67 -19.70
CA TRP A 36 -10.96 4.56 -18.87
C TRP A 36 -10.34 4.63 -17.47
N GLY A 37 -10.73 3.75 -16.56
CA GLY A 37 -10.21 3.70 -15.19
C GLY A 37 -11.16 4.28 -14.14
N GLU A 38 -12.29 4.90 -14.55
CA GLU A 38 -13.33 5.30 -13.61
C GLU A 38 -13.95 4.06 -12.97
N GLN A 39 -14.04 4.10 -11.65
CA GLN A 39 -14.61 3.06 -10.81
C GLN A 39 -15.64 3.70 -9.88
N ASP A 40 -16.47 2.88 -9.24
CA ASP A 40 -17.36 3.38 -8.20
C ASP A 40 -16.55 4.08 -7.10
N GLY A 41 -16.61 5.41 -7.10
CA GLY A 41 -15.99 6.36 -6.18
C GLY A 41 -14.50 6.63 -6.33
N GLY A 42 -13.96 6.45 -7.50
CA GLY A 42 -12.59 6.80 -7.79
C GLY A 42 -12.17 6.52 -9.21
N TRP A 43 -10.92 6.74 -9.44
CA TRP A 43 -10.25 6.44 -10.70
C TRP A 43 -8.95 5.69 -10.43
N GLN A 44 -8.62 4.74 -11.29
CA GLN A 44 -7.36 4.02 -11.29
C GLN A 44 -6.70 4.13 -12.65
N SER A 45 -5.38 4.40 -12.67
CA SER A 45 -4.60 4.41 -13.90
C SER A 45 -4.32 3.00 -14.41
N ASP A 46 -3.74 2.93 -15.61
CA ASP A 46 -3.06 1.73 -16.08
C ASP A 46 -1.91 1.34 -15.16
N TRP A 47 -1.36 0.15 -15.34
CA TRP A 47 -0.34 -0.48 -14.49
C TRP A 47 1.09 -0.06 -14.84
N ARG A 48 1.23 1.06 -15.53
CA ARG A 48 2.51 1.67 -15.88
C ARG A 48 2.42 3.19 -15.86
N ILE A 49 3.38 3.81 -15.22
CA ILE A 49 3.49 5.26 -15.10
C ILE A 49 4.79 5.71 -15.75
N ASP A 50 4.71 6.29 -16.93
CA ASP A 50 5.89 6.72 -17.71
C ASP A 50 6.18 8.24 -17.61
N ASP A 51 5.64 8.93 -16.60
CA ASP A 51 5.89 10.36 -16.39
C ASP A 51 7.14 10.57 -15.51
N PRO A 52 8.11 11.41 -15.95
CA PRO A 52 9.35 11.65 -15.22
C PRO A 52 9.17 12.22 -13.81
N VAL A 53 8.05 12.86 -13.52
CA VAL A 53 7.76 13.41 -12.17
C VAL A 53 7.77 12.32 -11.08
N PHE A 54 7.54 11.06 -11.45
CA PHE A 54 7.56 9.95 -10.52
C PHE A 54 8.95 9.29 -10.34
N SER A 55 9.99 9.79 -11.01
CA SER A 55 11.31 9.13 -10.99
C SER A 55 11.92 9.04 -9.60
N GLU A 56 11.85 10.11 -8.80
CA GLU A 56 12.36 10.10 -7.42
C GLU A 56 11.56 9.16 -6.53
N LEU A 57 10.24 9.10 -6.70
CA LEU A 57 9.38 8.16 -5.98
C LEU A 57 9.73 6.71 -6.34
N LYS A 58 9.88 6.39 -7.62
CA LYS A 58 10.27 5.04 -8.08
C LYS A 58 11.65 4.66 -7.52
N GLN A 59 12.59 5.59 -7.47
CA GLN A 59 13.89 5.33 -6.87
C GLN A 59 13.79 5.04 -5.36
N ALA A 60 12.98 5.80 -4.63
CA ALA A 60 12.75 5.58 -3.21
C ALA A 60 12.11 4.19 -2.94
N VAL A 61 11.14 3.79 -3.76
CA VAL A 61 10.53 2.45 -3.69
C VAL A 61 11.56 1.36 -4.00
N SER A 62 12.38 1.54 -5.03
CA SER A 62 13.44 0.59 -5.38
C SER A 62 14.46 0.44 -4.25
N ASN A 63 14.85 1.54 -3.60
CA ASN A 63 15.75 1.51 -2.45
C ASN A 63 15.11 0.76 -1.25
N MET A 64 13.80 0.95 -1.03
CA MET A 64 13.08 0.22 0.02
C MET A 64 13.00 -1.28 -0.28
N PHE A 65 12.79 -1.68 -1.53
CA PHE A 65 12.83 -3.08 -1.95
C PHE A 65 14.21 -3.71 -1.76
N THR A 66 15.28 -2.98 -2.14
CA THR A 66 16.66 -3.41 -1.90
C THR A 66 16.93 -3.61 -0.41
N LYS A 67 16.49 -2.68 0.43
CA LYS A 67 16.60 -2.79 1.88
C LYS A 67 15.92 -4.04 2.41
N VAL A 68 14.69 -4.34 1.95
CA VAL A 68 13.97 -5.55 2.37
C VAL A 68 14.69 -6.81 1.90
N GLN A 69 15.16 -6.81 0.66
CA GLN A 69 15.91 -7.92 0.09
C GLN A 69 17.16 -8.24 0.90
N GLU A 70 17.95 -7.23 1.25
CA GLU A 70 19.27 -7.40 1.88
C GLU A 70 19.21 -7.61 3.38
N GLU A 71 18.39 -6.79 4.08
CA GLU A 71 18.42 -6.75 5.54
C GLU A 71 17.38 -7.68 6.20
N TYR A 72 16.25 -7.94 5.54
CA TYR A 72 15.14 -8.70 6.14
C TYR A 72 14.95 -10.06 5.53
N TYR A 73 14.88 -10.16 4.21
CA TYR A 73 14.63 -11.44 3.53
C TYR A 73 15.92 -12.19 3.19
N THR A 74 17.05 -11.47 3.12
CA THR A 74 18.39 -12.02 2.84
C THR A 74 18.42 -12.96 1.62
N ILE A 75 17.78 -12.53 0.53
CA ILE A 75 17.69 -13.29 -0.71
C ILE A 75 18.67 -12.77 -1.77
N ASN A 76 19.20 -13.68 -2.58
CA ASN A 76 20.24 -13.38 -3.57
C ASN A 76 19.70 -12.86 -4.90
N CYS A 77 18.40 -12.68 -5.01
CA CYS A 77 17.74 -12.21 -6.23
C CYS A 77 17.12 -10.82 -5.99
N PRO A 78 17.32 -9.84 -6.89
CA PRO A 78 16.78 -8.51 -6.70
C PRO A 78 15.26 -8.48 -6.75
N ILE A 79 14.65 -7.73 -5.84
CA ILE A 79 13.24 -7.36 -5.90
C ILE A 79 13.15 -6.07 -6.71
N GLN A 80 12.42 -6.10 -7.82
CA GLN A 80 12.27 -4.95 -8.73
C GLN A 80 10.80 -4.54 -8.83
N ILE A 81 10.55 -3.27 -9.17
CA ILE A 81 9.20 -2.81 -9.46
C ILE A 81 8.69 -3.57 -10.69
N LYS A 82 7.58 -4.29 -10.53
CA LYS A 82 6.93 -5.06 -11.58
C LYS A 82 5.80 -4.26 -12.26
N ASN A 83 5.01 -3.61 -11.44
CA ASN A 83 3.96 -2.70 -11.89
C ASN A 83 3.69 -1.61 -10.86
N GLU A 84 3.14 -0.51 -11.33
CA GLU A 84 2.71 0.63 -10.52
C GLU A 84 1.47 1.28 -11.12
N TRP A 85 0.62 1.84 -10.26
CA TRP A 85 -0.58 2.53 -10.70
C TRP A 85 -1.01 3.63 -9.71
N ILE A 86 -1.75 4.59 -10.22
CA ILE A 86 -2.34 5.69 -9.46
C ILE A 86 -3.75 5.31 -9.03
N ASN A 87 -4.11 5.62 -7.80
CA ASN A 87 -5.49 5.60 -7.32
C ASN A 87 -5.92 7.01 -6.90
N ILE A 88 -7.00 7.50 -7.45
CA ILE A 88 -7.69 8.73 -7.01
C ILE A 88 -9.02 8.29 -6.39
N ASN A 89 -9.13 8.34 -5.05
CA ASN A 89 -10.34 7.99 -4.34
C ASN A 89 -11.11 9.27 -3.99
N TYR A 90 -12.28 9.43 -4.60
CA TYR A 90 -13.11 10.61 -4.40
C TYR A 90 -13.70 10.65 -2.99
N PRO A 91 -14.07 11.85 -2.49
CA PRO A 91 -14.87 11.95 -1.30
C PRO A 91 -16.11 11.05 -1.39
N ALA A 92 -16.30 10.20 -0.40
CA ALA A 92 -17.46 9.32 -0.35
C ALA A 92 -18.72 10.17 -0.12
N GLY A 93 -19.52 10.34 -1.17
CA GLY A 93 -20.87 10.82 -1.08
C GLY A 93 -21.79 9.74 -0.48
N ALA A 94 -22.88 9.42 -1.17
CA ALA A 94 -23.79 8.35 -0.78
C ALA A 94 -23.27 6.93 -1.12
N THR A 95 -22.15 6.80 -1.84
CA THR A 95 -21.57 5.53 -2.27
C THR A 95 -20.35 5.19 -1.43
N THR A 96 -20.29 3.96 -0.93
CA THR A 96 -19.19 3.46 -0.12
C THR A 96 -18.09 2.91 -0.99
N ASN A 97 -17.05 3.72 -1.25
CA ASN A 97 -15.83 3.26 -1.93
C ASN A 97 -14.95 2.44 -1.00
N ILE A 98 -15.31 1.23 -0.79
CA ILE A 98 -14.48 0.29 -0.07
C ILE A 98 -13.73 -0.54 -1.11
N ASN A 99 -12.42 -0.37 -1.22
CA ASN A 99 -11.62 -1.38 -1.91
C ASN A 99 -11.88 -2.71 -1.20
N MET A 100 -12.33 -3.71 -1.95
CA MET A 100 -12.57 -5.02 -1.38
C MET A 100 -11.27 -5.56 -0.77
N VAL A 101 -11.39 -6.42 0.23
CA VAL A 101 -10.23 -7.11 0.81
C VAL A 101 -9.60 -7.98 -0.26
N HIS A 102 -8.33 -7.77 -0.53
CA HIS A 102 -7.56 -8.49 -1.54
C HIS A 102 -6.08 -8.63 -1.14
N MET A 103 -5.32 -9.36 -1.90
CA MET A 103 -3.87 -9.46 -1.85
C MET A 103 -3.32 -9.40 -3.28
N HIS A 104 -2.02 -9.22 -3.42
CA HIS A 104 -1.34 -9.25 -4.72
C HIS A 104 -0.54 -10.55 -4.83
N ASP A 105 -1.18 -11.62 -5.28
CA ASP A 105 -0.51 -12.89 -5.56
C ASP A 105 0.58 -12.73 -6.62
N ARG A 106 1.59 -13.59 -6.57
CA ARG A 106 2.78 -13.54 -7.46
C ARG A 106 3.58 -12.23 -7.39
N ASN A 107 3.52 -11.54 -6.25
CA ASN A 107 4.39 -10.43 -5.93
C ASN A 107 4.98 -10.65 -4.53
N VAL A 108 6.17 -10.13 -4.29
CA VAL A 108 6.88 -10.26 -3.01
C VAL A 108 6.48 -9.13 -2.07
N LEU A 109 6.52 -7.90 -2.56
CA LEU A 109 6.25 -6.68 -1.80
C LEU A 109 5.21 -5.80 -2.48
N SER A 110 4.40 -5.16 -1.68
CA SER A 110 3.51 -4.07 -2.09
C SER A 110 3.87 -2.81 -1.34
N CYS A 111 3.98 -1.69 -2.08
CA CYS A 111 4.14 -0.37 -1.48
C CYS A 111 3.00 0.54 -1.87
N VAL A 112 2.70 1.51 -1.03
CA VAL A 112 1.78 2.59 -1.34
C VAL A 112 2.35 3.91 -0.85
N TYR A 113 2.41 4.89 -1.75
CA TYR A 113 2.78 6.27 -1.45
C TYR A 113 1.56 7.16 -1.50
N TYR A 114 1.41 8.05 -0.53
CA TYR A 114 0.29 8.99 -0.46
C TYR A 114 0.75 10.39 -0.90
N ALA A 115 0.47 10.75 -2.15
CA ALA A 115 0.76 12.07 -2.68
C ALA A 115 -0.21 13.13 -2.13
N GLN A 116 -1.46 12.75 -1.84
CA GLN A 116 -2.45 13.59 -1.19
C GLN A 116 -3.31 12.77 -0.22
N ALA A 117 -3.27 13.15 1.04
CA ALA A 117 -4.11 12.57 2.09
C ALA A 117 -4.55 13.65 3.07
N SER A 118 -5.83 13.65 3.42
CA SER A 118 -6.41 14.56 4.38
C SER A 118 -6.99 13.80 5.57
N GLU A 119 -7.36 14.52 6.62
CA GLU A 119 -8.08 13.93 7.74
C GLU A 119 -9.33 13.18 7.24
N LYS A 120 -9.60 11.99 7.79
CA LYS A 120 -10.73 11.13 7.46
C LYS A 120 -10.74 10.59 6.02
N CYS A 121 -9.61 10.63 5.29
CA CYS A 121 -9.57 10.10 3.91
C CYS A 121 -9.58 8.56 3.84
N GLY A 122 -9.76 7.87 4.97
CA GLY A 122 -9.83 6.40 5.07
C GLY A 122 -8.48 5.75 5.30
N ASN A 123 -8.42 4.75 6.19
CA ASN A 123 -7.21 4.03 6.54
C ASN A 123 -6.90 2.91 5.54
N LEU A 124 -5.62 2.58 5.39
CA LEU A 124 -5.19 1.28 4.88
C LEU A 124 -5.28 0.28 6.03
N ASN A 125 -5.97 -0.83 5.81
CA ASN A 125 -6.05 -1.92 6.76
C ASN A 125 -5.23 -3.10 6.24
N LEU A 126 -4.33 -3.62 7.07
CA LEU A 126 -3.64 -4.88 6.86
C LEU A 126 -4.25 -5.92 7.80
N PHE A 127 -4.54 -7.10 7.29
CA PHE A 127 -5.12 -8.19 8.08
C PHE A 127 -4.05 -9.20 8.44
N SER A 128 -4.10 -9.69 9.67
CA SER A 128 -3.15 -10.69 10.16
C SER A 128 -3.16 -11.94 9.28
N PRO A 129 -2.01 -12.47 8.88
CA PRO A 129 -1.93 -13.76 8.19
C PRO A 129 -2.23 -14.95 9.13
N HIS A 130 -2.22 -14.72 10.44
CA HIS A 130 -2.46 -15.72 11.47
C HIS A 130 -3.96 -15.88 11.80
N GLN A 131 -4.76 -16.21 10.79
CA GLN A 131 -6.23 -16.25 10.89
C GLN A 131 -6.78 -17.18 11.98
N LEU A 132 -6.03 -18.21 12.37
CA LEU A 132 -6.46 -19.16 13.42
C LEU A 132 -6.53 -18.50 14.79
N TYR A 133 -5.85 -17.39 15.02
CA TYR A 133 -5.91 -16.68 16.30
C TYR A 133 -7.32 -16.18 16.60
N ASP A 134 -8.05 -15.66 15.61
CA ASP A 134 -9.42 -15.17 15.76
C ASP A 134 -10.39 -16.25 16.24
N GLN A 135 -10.14 -17.50 15.86
CA GLN A 135 -10.94 -18.64 16.29
C GLN A 135 -10.61 -19.06 17.73
N ALA A 136 -9.35 -18.89 18.15
CA ALA A 136 -8.87 -19.28 19.48
C ALA A 136 -9.27 -18.27 20.56
N VAL A 137 -9.16 -16.96 20.26
CA VAL A 137 -9.45 -15.87 21.22
C VAL A 137 -10.42 -14.87 20.62
N PRO A 138 -11.73 -15.00 20.87
CA PRO A 138 -12.72 -14.04 20.39
C PRO A 138 -12.38 -12.61 20.82
N TYR A 139 -12.51 -11.66 19.89
CA TYR A 139 -12.14 -10.25 20.07
C TYR A 139 -12.73 -9.61 21.33
N ARG A 140 -13.93 -10.00 21.77
CA ARG A 140 -14.57 -9.50 22.99
C ARG A 140 -13.79 -9.77 24.28
N TYR A 141 -12.80 -10.68 24.24
CA TYR A 141 -11.94 -11.00 25.38
C TYR A 141 -10.60 -10.26 25.33
N ILE A 142 -10.29 -9.56 24.24
CA ILE A 142 -9.07 -8.78 24.09
C ILE A 142 -9.27 -7.44 24.79
N LYS A 143 -8.56 -7.23 25.89
CA LYS A 143 -8.62 -5.96 26.64
C LYS A 143 -7.97 -4.81 25.87
N GLN A 144 -6.84 -5.08 25.24
CA GLN A 144 -6.09 -4.12 24.44
C GLN A 144 -5.38 -4.84 23.29
N PRO A 145 -5.60 -4.40 22.04
CA PRO A 145 -4.87 -4.91 20.87
C PRO A 145 -3.36 -4.59 20.98
N ASN A 146 -2.54 -5.56 20.59
CA ASN A 146 -1.08 -5.44 20.49
C ASN A 146 -0.57 -6.35 19.37
N GLU A 147 0.76 -6.43 19.19
CA GLU A 147 1.40 -7.24 18.15
C GLU A 147 1.11 -8.75 18.25
N TRP A 148 0.75 -9.26 19.43
CA TRP A 148 0.49 -10.68 19.68
C TRP A 148 -0.94 -11.10 19.47
N ASN A 149 -1.88 -10.15 19.50
CA ASN A 149 -3.32 -10.45 19.53
C ASN A 149 -4.13 -9.63 18.51
N SER A 150 -3.50 -8.78 17.71
CA SER A 150 -4.19 -7.98 16.70
C SER A 150 -4.47 -8.78 15.45
N THR A 151 -5.70 -8.74 14.98
CA THR A 151 -6.15 -9.37 13.75
C THR A 151 -6.13 -8.42 12.57
N ARG A 152 -5.99 -7.12 12.86
CA ARG A 152 -5.93 -6.05 11.87
C ARG A 152 -5.07 -4.90 12.37
N PHE A 153 -4.18 -4.43 11.50
CA PHE A 153 -3.40 -3.21 11.70
C PHE A 153 -3.94 -2.10 10.80
N ARG A 154 -4.06 -0.89 11.34
CA ARG A 154 -4.59 0.27 10.62
C ARG A 154 -3.51 1.31 10.43
N ILE A 155 -3.29 1.71 9.20
CA ILE A 155 -2.32 2.74 8.82
C ILE A 155 -3.12 3.98 8.39
N LYS A 156 -2.89 5.09 9.08
CA LYS A 156 -3.46 6.39 8.70
C LYS A 156 -2.67 6.93 7.51
N PRO A 157 -3.31 7.23 6.36
CA PRO A 157 -2.65 7.92 5.28
C PRO A 157 -2.27 9.34 5.68
N GLU A 158 -1.07 9.74 5.28
CA GLU A 158 -0.53 11.08 5.45
C GLU A 158 0.24 11.45 4.19
N THR A 159 0.12 12.71 3.75
CA THR A 159 0.83 13.17 2.55
C THR A 159 2.34 13.02 2.74
N GLY A 160 3.01 12.41 1.78
CA GLY A 160 4.43 12.09 1.84
C GLY A 160 4.77 10.73 2.45
N LYS A 161 3.80 10.02 3.05
CA LYS A 161 4.03 8.71 3.64
C LYS A 161 4.15 7.64 2.57
N LEU A 162 5.21 6.82 2.67
CA LEU A 162 5.42 5.58 1.94
C LEU A 162 5.27 4.40 2.89
N VAL A 163 4.47 3.40 2.51
CA VAL A 163 4.24 2.18 3.30
C VAL A 163 4.61 0.99 2.44
N CYS A 164 5.35 0.03 3.00
CA CYS A 164 5.71 -1.22 2.33
C CYS A 164 5.41 -2.43 3.21
N PHE A 165 4.81 -3.45 2.62
CA PHE A 165 4.40 -4.68 3.29
C PHE A 165 4.44 -5.89 2.34
N PRO A 166 4.49 -7.12 2.85
CA PRO A 166 4.43 -8.33 2.02
C PRO A 166 3.14 -8.39 1.21
N SER A 167 3.24 -8.67 -0.09
CA SER A 167 2.10 -8.69 -1.02
C SER A 167 1.04 -9.74 -0.69
N TYR A 168 1.41 -10.79 0.05
CA TYR A 168 0.48 -11.84 0.48
C TYR A 168 -0.50 -11.38 1.57
N LEU A 169 -0.25 -10.24 2.23
CA LEU A 169 -1.15 -9.73 3.26
C LEU A 169 -2.47 -9.29 2.63
N LEU A 170 -3.55 -9.84 3.15
CA LEU A 170 -4.88 -9.33 2.86
C LEU A 170 -4.98 -7.88 3.34
N HIS A 171 -5.44 -7.01 2.47
CA HIS A 171 -5.58 -5.59 2.77
C HIS A 171 -6.75 -4.94 2.05
N ASN A 172 -7.17 -3.81 2.56
CA ASN A 172 -8.11 -2.91 1.89
C ASN A 172 -7.92 -1.47 2.34
N ALA A 173 -8.49 -0.54 1.60
CA ALA A 173 -8.57 0.86 2.00
C ALA A 173 -10.02 1.23 2.35
N ASN A 174 -10.21 1.92 3.48
CA ASN A 174 -11.51 2.46 3.84
C ASN A 174 -11.94 3.56 2.87
N ALA A 175 -13.26 3.82 2.83
CA ALA A 175 -13.83 4.92 2.08
C ALA A 175 -13.23 6.28 2.49
N ASN A 176 -13.07 7.15 1.53
CA ASN A 176 -12.62 8.52 1.75
C ASN A 176 -13.78 9.38 2.26
N MET A 177 -13.84 9.58 3.57
CA MET A 177 -14.87 10.38 4.25
C MET A 177 -14.45 11.86 4.41
N SER A 178 -13.40 12.29 3.72
CA SER A 178 -12.95 13.68 3.70
C SER A 178 -13.66 14.47 2.58
N ASN A 179 -13.32 15.74 2.47
CA ASN A 179 -13.85 16.64 1.41
C ASN A 179 -12.87 16.83 0.24
N ARG A 180 -11.80 16.02 0.17
CA ARG A 180 -10.76 16.06 -0.86
C ARG A 180 -10.47 14.66 -1.36
N ASP A 181 -10.00 14.54 -2.59
CA ASP A 181 -9.52 13.28 -3.12
C ASP A 181 -8.35 12.76 -2.28
N ARG A 182 -8.31 11.45 -2.01
CA ARG A 182 -7.11 10.76 -1.59
C ARG A 182 -6.40 10.26 -2.84
N ILE A 183 -5.14 10.67 -3.02
CA ILE A 183 -4.32 10.26 -4.16
C ILE A 183 -3.17 9.42 -3.64
N SER A 184 -3.09 8.19 -4.11
CA SER A 184 -2.01 7.26 -3.78
C SER A 184 -1.45 6.60 -5.03
N ILE A 185 -0.15 6.31 -4.98
CA ILE A 185 0.57 5.57 -6.01
C ILE A 185 0.97 4.23 -5.39
N ALA A 186 0.49 3.14 -5.99
CA ALA A 186 0.80 1.79 -5.54
C ALA A 186 1.86 1.15 -6.43
N PHE A 187 2.67 0.30 -5.82
CA PHE A 187 3.75 -0.44 -6.46
C PHE A 187 3.73 -1.88 -6.00
N ASN A 188 3.95 -2.80 -6.92
CA ASN A 188 4.30 -4.17 -6.58
C ASN A 188 5.72 -4.49 -7.01
N GLY A 189 6.43 -5.17 -6.13
CA GLY A 189 7.77 -5.69 -6.36
C GLY A 189 7.76 -7.21 -6.49
N ASP A 190 8.53 -7.71 -7.45
CA ASP A 190 8.69 -9.14 -7.68
C ASP A 190 10.16 -9.50 -7.86
N ILE A 191 10.47 -10.77 -7.65
CA ILE A 191 11.80 -11.32 -7.90
C ILE A 191 12.00 -11.41 -9.41
N ASN A 192 13.08 -10.81 -9.90
CA ASN A 192 13.48 -10.96 -11.29
C ASN A 192 14.68 -11.93 -11.36
N ASP A 193 14.39 -13.22 -11.43
CA ASP A 193 15.41 -14.27 -11.58
C ASP A 193 15.69 -14.62 -13.06
N GLY A 194 15.07 -13.91 -14.01
CA GLY A 194 15.18 -14.16 -15.44
C GLY A 194 14.42 -15.40 -15.94
N SER A 195 13.67 -16.10 -15.07
CA SER A 195 12.99 -17.34 -15.43
C SER A 195 11.63 -17.14 -16.09
N PHE A 196 11.10 -15.91 -16.08
CA PHE A 196 9.83 -15.55 -16.71
C PHE A 196 10.06 -14.58 -17.89
N MET A 197 10.59 -15.10 -18.99
CA MET A 197 10.47 -14.45 -20.32
C MET A 197 9.54 -15.26 -21.20
#